data_9bf8c50e163febf5b03bc484cf386ce2
#
_entry.id   9bf8c50e163febf5b03bc484cf386ce2
#
_cell.length_a   1.000
_cell.length_b   1.000
_cell.length_c   1.000
_cell.angle_alpha   90.00
_cell.angle_beta   90.00
_cell.angle_gamma   90.00
#
_symmetry.space_group_name_H-M   'P 1'
#
loop_
_entity.id
_entity.type
_entity.pdbx_description
1 polymer ?
#
loop_
_entity_poly.entity_id
_entity_poly.type
_entity_poly.pdbx_seq_one_letter_code
_entity_poly.pdbx_strand_id
1 'polypeptide(L)'
;MSGWRVGFAASSTQNIEKLSVLANTSFSCVSPFSQIAAAAALREGNIERDERMHVFKERVERFASALQHIDGVKCLVPDGAFYVFPDVSEYCTRYGITSHGLAMYLLEAADSKVGVSCLGGEAFGEDGYGYIRMSCAESADR
;
A
#
# COMPACT_ATOMS: atom_id res chain seq x y z
N MET A 1 12.61 -4.23 -3.33
CA MET A 1 12.58 -4.30 -4.84
C MET A 1 11.18 -4.11 -5.44
N SER A 2 10.23 -3.48 -4.74
CA SER A 2 8.85 -3.30 -5.25
C SER A 2 8.79 -2.55 -6.59
N GLY A 3 9.64 -1.55 -6.81
CA GLY A 3 9.75 -0.83 -8.07
C GLY A 3 10.25 -1.65 -9.28
N TRP A 4 10.87 -2.79 -9.04
CA TRP A 4 11.33 -3.70 -10.10
C TRP A 4 10.20 -4.56 -10.68
N ARG A 5 9.02 -4.51 -10.07
CA ARG A 5 7.80 -5.16 -10.54
C ARG A 5 7.99 -6.66 -10.79
N VAL A 6 8.61 -7.37 -9.85
CA VAL A 6 8.84 -8.81 -9.87
C VAL A 6 8.06 -9.46 -8.74
N GLY A 7 7.37 -10.53 -9.06
CA GLY A 7 6.74 -11.42 -8.11
C GLY A 7 6.89 -12.85 -8.57
N PHE A 8 6.62 -13.80 -7.70
CA PHE A 8 6.59 -15.23 -8.04
C PHE A 8 5.41 -15.93 -7.40
N ALA A 9 4.96 -16.99 -8.02
CA ALA A 9 3.94 -17.87 -7.49
C ALA A 9 4.48 -19.29 -7.37
N ALA A 10 4.19 -19.94 -6.25
CA ALA A 10 4.47 -21.35 -6.02
C ALA A 10 3.15 -22.07 -5.72
N SER A 11 2.87 -23.16 -6.46
CA SER A 11 1.65 -23.94 -6.29
C SER A 11 1.84 -25.34 -6.89
N SER A 12 0.77 -26.15 -6.96
CA SER A 12 0.79 -27.43 -7.66
C SER A 12 1.12 -27.24 -9.15
N THR A 13 1.72 -28.25 -9.79
CA THR A 13 2.08 -28.23 -11.21
C THR A 13 0.90 -27.81 -12.08
N GLN A 14 -0.29 -28.39 -11.84
CA GLN A 14 -1.50 -28.06 -12.59
C GLN A 14 -1.88 -26.57 -12.52
N ASN A 15 -1.73 -25.93 -11.36
CA ASN A 15 -2.01 -24.51 -11.20
C ASN A 15 -0.94 -23.65 -11.90
N ILE A 16 0.33 -24.03 -11.77
CA ILE A 16 1.43 -23.28 -12.41
C ILE A 16 1.35 -23.35 -13.94
N GLU A 17 0.96 -24.48 -14.52
CA GLU A 17 0.71 -24.60 -15.97
C GLU A 17 -0.35 -23.58 -16.43
N LYS A 18 -1.49 -23.50 -15.74
CA LYS A 18 -2.54 -22.53 -16.05
C LYS A 18 -2.09 -21.09 -15.86
N LEU A 19 -1.37 -20.79 -14.76
CA LEU A 19 -0.82 -19.46 -14.51
C LEU A 19 0.21 -19.07 -15.58
N SER A 20 1.02 -20.01 -16.07
CA SER A 20 2.00 -19.77 -17.15
C SER A 20 1.31 -19.37 -18.46
N VAL A 21 0.22 -20.06 -18.81
CA VAL A 21 -0.58 -19.70 -20.00
C VAL A 21 -1.17 -18.29 -19.86
N LEU A 22 -1.76 -17.97 -18.71
CA LEU A 22 -2.32 -16.65 -18.43
C LEU A 22 -1.26 -15.56 -18.45
N ALA A 23 -0.11 -15.80 -17.83
CA ALA A 23 1.00 -14.85 -17.82
C ALA A 23 1.51 -14.58 -19.25
N ASN A 24 1.70 -15.64 -20.03
CA ASN A 24 2.17 -15.52 -21.41
C ASN A 24 1.23 -14.72 -22.31
N THR A 25 -0.10 -14.86 -22.11
CA THR A 25 -1.11 -14.14 -22.88
C THR A 25 -1.35 -12.69 -22.39
N SER A 26 -1.06 -12.40 -21.11
CA SER A 26 -1.34 -11.10 -20.50
C SER A 26 -0.15 -10.13 -20.62
N PHE A 27 1.06 -10.57 -20.29
CA PHE A 27 2.26 -9.72 -20.23
C PHE A 27 3.55 -10.42 -20.70
N SER A 28 3.43 -11.61 -21.27
CA SER A 28 4.51 -12.47 -21.76
C SER A 28 5.47 -12.96 -20.67
N CYS A 29 6.40 -12.13 -20.22
CA CYS A 29 7.31 -12.48 -19.13
C CYS A 29 7.86 -11.23 -18.43
N VAL A 30 8.36 -11.43 -17.22
CA VAL A 30 9.18 -10.44 -16.53
C VAL A 30 10.56 -10.39 -17.20
N SER A 31 11.12 -9.17 -17.34
CA SER A 31 12.46 -8.98 -17.91
C SER A 31 13.49 -9.89 -17.25
N PRO A 32 14.36 -10.57 -18.01
CA PRO A 32 15.42 -11.42 -17.47
C PRO A 32 16.33 -10.70 -16.48
N PHE A 33 16.63 -9.42 -16.69
CA PHE A 33 17.42 -8.61 -15.76
C PHE A 33 16.76 -8.51 -14.39
N SER A 34 15.45 -8.26 -14.36
CA SER A 34 14.68 -8.20 -13.13
C SER A 34 14.64 -9.55 -12.42
N GLN A 35 14.53 -10.65 -13.16
CA GLN A 35 14.55 -12.00 -12.59
C GLN A 35 15.90 -12.32 -11.94
N ILE A 36 17.01 -12.01 -12.60
CA ILE A 36 18.36 -12.21 -12.07
C ILE A 36 18.58 -11.36 -10.82
N ALA A 37 18.19 -10.08 -10.87
CA ALA A 37 18.30 -9.18 -9.74
C ALA A 37 17.45 -9.65 -8.53
N ALA A 38 16.23 -10.13 -8.77
CA ALA A 38 15.37 -10.69 -7.72
C ALA A 38 15.99 -11.96 -7.10
N ALA A 39 16.57 -12.84 -7.92
CA ALA A 39 17.24 -14.04 -7.44
C ALA A 39 18.47 -13.70 -6.57
N ALA A 40 19.26 -12.71 -6.95
CA ALA A 40 20.39 -12.22 -6.16
C ALA A 40 19.91 -11.61 -4.82
N ALA A 41 18.87 -10.76 -4.87
CA ALA A 41 18.31 -10.15 -3.66
C ALA A 41 17.76 -11.18 -2.67
N LEU A 42 17.14 -12.27 -3.16
CA LEU A 42 16.65 -13.35 -2.30
C LEU A 42 17.78 -14.18 -1.67
N ARG A 43 18.91 -14.30 -2.33
CA ARG A 43 20.06 -15.08 -1.83
C ARG A 43 20.94 -14.29 -0.86
N GLU A 44 21.13 -13.01 -1.12
CA GLU A 44 22.20 -12.21 -0.51
C GLU A 44 21.68 -10.98 0.25
N GLY A 45 20.45 -10.55 -0.01
CA GLY A 45 19.90 -9.26 0.47
C GLY A 45 19.23 -9.29 1.84
N ASN A 46 19.53 -10.25 2.72
CA ASN A 46 18.83 -10.39 3.99
C ASN A 46 19.10 -9.23 4.96
N ILE A 47 20.34 -8.77 5.05
CA ILE A 47 20.74 -7.70 5.98
C ILE A 47 20.06 -6.38 5.57
N GLU A 48 20.20 -5.95 4.33
CA GLU A 48 19.60 -4.73 3.81
C GLU A 48 18.07 -4.78 3.85
N ARG A 49 17.49 -5.97 3.65
CA ARG A 49 16.05 -6.17 3.80
C ARG A 49 15.62 -5.89 5.24
N ASP A 50 16.29 -6.47 6.21
CA ASP A 50 15.90 -6.40 7.62
C ASP A 50 16.08 -4.97 8.16
N GLU A 51 17.14 -4.28 7.79
CA GLU A 51 17.36 -2.86 8.09
C GLU A 51 16.23 -1.98 7.52
N ARG A 52 15.86 -2.18 6.26
CA ARG A 52 14.79 -1.43 5.62
C ARG A 52 13.42 -1.75 6.22
N MET A 53 13.16 -3.00 6.58
CA MET A 53 11.92 -3.38 7.25
C MET A 53 11.78 -2.73 8.61
N HIS A 54 12.87 -2.59 9.35
CA HIS A 54 12.87 -1.87 10.63
C HIS A 54 12.46 -0.39 10.44
N VAL A 55 13.06 0.30 9.49
CA VAL A 55 12.70 1.69 9.16
C VAL A 55 11.24 1.82 8.72
N PHE A 56 10.74 0.90 7.90
CA PHE A 56 9.32 0.93 7.49
C PHE A 56 8.39 0.68 8.67
N LYS A 57 8.70 -0.25 9.55
CA LYS A 57 7.92 -0.52 10.74
C LYS A 57 7.78 0.74 11.61
N GLU A 58 8.88 1.41 11.91
CA GLU A 58 8.88 2.66 12.70
C GLU A 58 8.00 3.75 12.04
N ARG A 59 8.09 3.91 10.71
CA ARG A 59 7.28 4.89 9.97
C ARG A 59 5.78 4.57 10.07
N VAL A 60 5.41 3.31 9.86
CA VAL A 60 4.02 2.86 9.90
C VAL A 60 3.44 3.03 11.30
N GLU A 61 4.17 2.60 12.34
CA GLU A 61 3.75 2.74 13.73
C GLU A 61 3.56 4.22 14.11
N ARG A 62 4.51 5.08 13.76
CA ARG A 62 4.43 6.53 13.99
C ARG A 62 3.25 7.15 13.28
N PHE A 63 3.03 6.80 12.02
CA PHE A 63 1.94 7.35 11.22
C PHE A 63 0.58 6.88 11.71
N ALA A 64 0.41 5.59 11.99
CA ALA A 64 -0.81 5.04 12.54
C ALA A 64 -1.13 5.67 13.92
N SER A 65 -0.12 5.83 14.78
CA SER A 65 -0.27 6.52 16.05
C SER A 65 -0.72 7.98 15.89
N ALA A 66 -0.15 8.72 14.93
CA ALA A 66 -0.57 10.10 14.67
C ALA A 66 -2.05 10.16 14.21
N LEU A 67 -2.49 9.25 13.35
CA LEU A 67 -3.88 9.16 12.91
C LEU A 67 -4.85 8.83 14.05
N GLN A 68 -4.44 8.00 15.01
CA GLN A 68 -5.25 7.65 16.19
C GLN A 68 -5.51 8.85 17.12
N HIS A 69 -4.73 9.92 17.02
CA HIS A 69 -4.95 11.16 17.80
C HIS A 69 -5.95 12.10 17.12
N ILE A 70 -6.45 11.79 15.95
CA ILE A 70 -7.45 12.58 15.24
C ILE A 70 -8.84 12.07 15.66
N ASP A 71 -9.64 12.92 16.29
CA ASP A 71 -11.00 12.58 16.71
C ASP A 71 -11.85 12.06 15.53
N GLY A 72 -12.50 10.93 15.71
CA GLY A 72 -13.34 10.31 14.67
C GLY A 72 -12.57 9.47 13.65
N VAL A 73 -11.24 9.35 13.77
CA VAL A 73 -10.42 8.44 12.96
C VAL A 73 -10.01 7.22 13.78
N LYS A 74 -10.22 6.02 13.23
CA LYS A 74 -9.75 4.77 13.84
C LYS A 74 -8.73 4.13 12.92
N CYS A 75 -7.53 3.90 13.41
CA CYS A 75 -6.46 3.30 12.64
C CYS A 75 -5.83 2.14 13.41
N LEU A 76 -5.85 0.94 12.81
CA LEU A 76 -5.07 -0.18 13.32
C LEU A 76 -3.62 -0.05 12.83
N VAL A 77 -2.69 -0.42 13.69
CA VAL A 77 -1.29 -0.58 13.26
C VAL A 77 -1.20 -1.88 12.47
N PRO A 78 -0.85 -1.84 11.18
CA PRO A 78 -0.78 -3.05 10.38
C PRO A 78 0.47 -3.88 10.73
N ASP A 79 0.34 -5.20 10.66
CA ASP A 79 1.45 -6.14 10.90
C ASP A 79 2.47 -6.21 9.75
N GLY A 80 2.19 -5.56 8.63
CA GLY A 80 3.07 -5.57 7.47
C GLY A 80 2.70 -4.54 6.40
N ALA A 81 3.47 -4.54 5.33
CA ALA A 81 3.41 -3.54 4.25
C ALA A 81 3.78 -2.12 4.74
N PHE A 82 3.61 -1.15 3.86
CA PHE A 82 3.85 0.28 4.12
C PHE A 82 2.58 1.12 3.91
N TYR A 83 1.43 0.50 4.09
CA TYR A 83 0.13 1.17 4.00
C TYR A 83 -0.56 1.15 5.35
N VAL A 84 -1.30 2.22 5.63
CA VAL A 84 -2.32 2.28 6.67
C VAL A 84 -3.69 2.42 6.01
N PHE A 85 -4.73 1.93 6.69
CA PHE A 85 -6.10 1.92 6.17
C PHE A 85 -7.07 2.41 7.28
N PRO A 86 -7.02 3.71 7.63
CA PRO A 86 -7.86 4.25 8.69
C PRO A 86 -9.34 4.28 8.28
N ASP A 87 -10.20 4.00 9.26
CA ASP A 87 -11.62 4.23 9.22
C ASP A 87 -11.90 5.74 9.42
N VAL A 88 -12.52 6.35 8.43
CA VAL A 88 -12.91 7.75 8.36
C VAL A 88 -14.44 7.89 8.17
N SER A 89 -15.19 6.84 8.44
CA SER A 89 -16.64 6.76 8.23
C SER A 89 -17.41 7.85 8.96
N GLU A 90 -16.93 8.29 10.12
CA GLU A 90 -17.52 9.39 10.87
C GLU A 90 -17.47 10.70 10.08
N TYR A 91 -16.34 10.99 9.43
CA TYR A 91 -16.20 12.17 8.55
C TYR A 91 -17.07 12.05 7.31
N CYS A 92 -17.08 10.88 6.67
CA CYS A 92 -17.93 10.62 5.51
C CYS A 92 -19.41 10.88 5.84
N THR A 93 -19.88 10.38 6.97
CA THR A 93 -21.25 10.57 7.45
C THR A 93 -21.53 12.02 7.80
N ARG A 94 -20.65 12.67 8.56
CA ARG A 94 -20.81 14.06 9.03
C ARG A 94 -20.92 15.04 7.87
N TYR A 95 -20.17 14.85 6.81
CA TYR A 95 -20.12 15.76 5.66
C TYR A 95 -20.92 15.27 4.45
N GLY A 96 -21.55 14.09 4.52
CA GLY A 96 -22.32 13.52 3.43
C GLY A 96 -21.51 13.22 2.17
N ILE A 97 -20.25 12.79 2.33
CA ILE A 97 -19.31 12.49 1.24
C ILE A 97 -18.86 11.03 1.30
N THR A 98 -18.39 10.51 0.17
CA THR A 98 -17.76 9.18 0.11
C THR A 98 -16.30 9.24 0.57
N SER A 99 -15.67 8.09 0.83
CA SER A 99 -14.23 8.03 1.11
C SER A 99 -13.40 8.56 -0.06
N HIS A 100 -13.84 8.31 -1.29
CA HIS A 100 -13.22 8.91 -2.48
C HIS A 100 -13.37 10.43 -2.47
N GLY A 101 -14.55 10.95 -2.16
CA GLY A 101 -14.79 12.39 -2.03
C GLY A 101 -13.89 13.04 -0.97
N LEU A 102 -13.69 12.37 0.18
CA LEU A 102 -12.75 12.81 1.19
C LEU A 102 -11.30 12.80 0.69
N ALA A 103 -10.89 11.75 -0.03
CA ALA A 103 -9.55 11.66 -0.60
C ALA A 103 -9.28 12.81 -1.60
N MET A 104 -10.23 13.14 -2.44
CA MET A 104 -10.14 14.28 -3.36
C MET A 104 -10.07 15.62 -2.62
N TYR A 105 -10.88 15.78 -1.58
CA TYR A 105 -10.82 16.98 -0.74
C TYR A 105 -9.46 17.17 -0.07
N LEU A 106 -8.88 16.10 0.48
CA LEU A 106 -7.56 16.12 1.11
C LEU A 106 -6.43 16.45 0.11
N LEU A 107 -6.61 16.04 -1.14
CA LEU A 107 -5.63 16.31 -2.19
C LEU A 107 -5.70 17.74 -2.72
N GLU A 108 -6.91 18.29 -2.91
CA GLU A 108 -7.10 19.48 -3.73
C GLU A 108 -7.56 20.72 -2.92
N ALA A 109 -8.25 20.53 -1.82
CA ALA A 109 -9.03 21.61 -1.19
C ALA A 109 -8.83 21.75 0.33
N ALA A 110 -8.22 20.80 1.02
CA ALA A 110 -8.07 20.86 2.47
C ALA A 110 -7.10 21.97 2.92
N ASP A 111 -6.06 22.21 2.14
CA ASP A 111 -5.08 23.28 2.35
C ASP A 111 -4.64 23.85 1.00
N SER A 112 -4.36 25.17 0.95
CA SER A 112 -3.94 25.84 -0.29
C SER A 112 -2.47 25.58 -0.68
N LYS A 113 -1.69 24.98 0.19
CA LYS A 113 -0.24 24.77 0.02
C LYS A 113 0.16 23.30 0.02
N VAL A 114 -0.61 22.45 0.69
CA VAL A 114 -0.26 21.04 0.91
C VAL A 114 -1.47 20.17 0.62
N GLY A 115 -1.32 19.24 -0.33
CA GLY A 115 -2.30 18.19 -0.61
C GLY A 115 -1.84 16.85 -0.04
N VAL A 116 -2.78 16.07 0.48
CA VAL A 116 -2.52 14.71 0.95
C VAL A 116 -3.03 13.71 -0.07
N SER A 117 -2.10 12.98 -0.73
CA SER A 117 -2.46 11.94 -1.70
C SER A 117 -2.83 10.63 -0.99
N CYS A 118 -4.07 10.23 -1.15
CA CYS A 118 -4.58 8.95 -0.64
C CYS A 118 -5.63 8.37 -1.60
N LEU A 119 -6.08 7.15 -1.35
CA LEU A 119 -7.12 6.50 -2.14
C LEU A 119 -8.33 6.22 -1.26
N GLY A 120 -9.53 6.52 -1.78
CA GLY A 120 -10.78 6.08 -1.17
C GLY A 120 -10.86 4.56 -1.13
N GLY A 121 -11.38 4.02 -0.03
CA GLY A 121 -11.45 2.59 0.21
C GLY A 121 -12.34 1.83 -0.78
N GLU A 122 -13.26 2.52 -1.44
CA GLU A 122 -14.12 1.97 -2.50
C GLU A 122 -13.31 1.33 -3.64
N ALA A 123 -12.09 1.79 -3.88
CA ALA A 123 -11.18 1.19 -4.87
C ALA A 123 -10.77 -0.25 -4.52
N PHE A 124 -11.04 -0.72 -3.29
CA PHE A 124 -10.67 -2.04 -2.77
C PHE A 124 -11.87 -2.95 -2.53
N GLY A 125 -13.06 -2.54 -2.92
CA GLY A 125 -14.30 -3.29 -2.79
C GLY A 125 -15.30 -2.65 -1.82
N GLU A 126 -16.46 -3.29 -1.65
CA GLU A 126 -17.57 -2.76 -0.85
C GLU A 126 -17.21 -2.58 0.63
N ASP A 127 -16.42 -3.49 1.19
CA ASP A 127 -15.96 -3.39 2.59
C ASP A 127 -14.99 -2.21 2.82
N GLY A 128 -14.52 -1.57 1.76
CA GLY A 128 -13.66 -0.39 1.82
C GLY A 128 -14.41 0.94 2.01
N TYR A 129 -15.74 0.96 1.96
CA TYR A 129 -16.51 2.18 2.22
C TYR A 129 -16.25 2.72 3.63
N GLY A 130 -16.02 4.03 3.72
CA GLY A 130 -15.66 4.69 4.99
C GLY A 130 -14.17 4.59 5.36
N TYR A 131 -13.34 4.02 4.50
CA TYR A 131 -11.89 3.92 4.71
C TYR A 131 -11.11 4.72 3.66
N ILE A 132 -9.86 5.11 4.00
CA ILE A 132 -8.90 5.65 3.04
C ILE A 132 -7.59 4.87 3.15
N ARG A 133 -6.89 4.66 2.02
CA ARG A 133 -5.56 4.05 2.02
C ARG A 133 -4.48 5.11 1.87
N MET A 134 -3.54 5.12 2.80
CA MET A 134 -2.39 6.01 2.79
C MET A 134 -1.09 5.23 2.75
N SER A 135 -0.05 5.78 2.11
CA SER A 135 1.26 5.14 1.97
C SER A 135 2.27 5.80 2.90
N CYS A 136 3.02 4.98 3.63
CA CYS A 136 4.13 5.39 4.48
C CYS A 136 5.51 5.22 3.79
N ALA A 137 5.53 5.12 2.46
CA ALA A 137 6.76 4.87 1.70
C ALA A 137 7.69 6.10 1.62
N GLU A 138 7.15 7.31 1.80
CA GLU A 138 7.93 8.54 1.84
C GLU A 138 8.80 8.68 3.09
N SER A 139 9.79 9.57 3.04
CA SER A 139 10.63 9.86 4.21
C SER A 139 9.82 10.53 5.33
N ALA A 140 10.28 10.37 6.58
CA ALA A 140 9.60 10.94 7.74
C ALA A 140 9.66 12.49 7.82
N ASP A 141 10.45 13.11 6.95
CA ASP A 141 10.64 14.57 6.88
C ASP A 141 9.65 15.26 5.94
N ARG A 142 8.79 14.47 5.30
CA ARG A 142 7.69 14.92 4.44
C ARG A 142 6.35 14.57 5.05
#